data_e9bd6184418c1299d5325e3c074dbc0d
#
_entry.id   e9bd6184418c1299d5325e3c074dbc0d
#
_cell.length_a   1.000
_cell.length_b   1.000
_cell.length_c   1.000
_cell.angle_alpha   90.00
_cell.angle_beta   90.00
_cell.angle_gamma   90.00
#
_symmetry.space_group_name_H-M   'P 1'
#
loop_
_entity.id
_entity.type
_entity.pdbx_description
1 polymer ?
#
loop_
_entity_poly.entity_id
_entity_poly.type
_entity_poly.pdbx_seq_one_letter_code
_entity_poly.pdbx_strand_id
1 'polypeptide(L)'
;MLHFTVIYNGQVTEVEHLGGPFEIGRGPQRDNIARHTVMDSYVSGNHAKIEQIELTKVRILNLSQRNSIRLDNGDSVNIGASIQVSLPITLFIGETSIKIDFIPEEDEGELGGEDEAQLDSMESAITLSPGQSSGSLLDLGQSPSPEKLAVWFETLIAVQKSASGSLEFFQDTAQAVVDLIGLDRGLVLMIKNGRWMVQARFPDEDVENREFSMSVLGKITKGRKTFYQSGANLQNESESVMGIEAVIASPIFDKADNVVGAIYGVRNKLTAGSGSNIGVNPLEAQIVQLLASSVGAGLARQEQEAEAGRLRVQFEQFFSADLARELQKNPKLLEGHESEITVLFTDIRGFSRISESLNPRETCSLVADVMEELTSCVMAFDGVVVNYSGDGIMAMWNAPAPQSDHATKACKAALAMVARMPAVQERWKNKISLPVKVGIGINTGMALCGNTGSKMKFQYGALGHAVNLASRIEGATKVMGVPILISGFTKKLVGSSFATRKLRKIRVVGINEPVDIYQLHAEVSSIEWRSDADIYESALKHYEASEFGPACRDLYPLIANHSGNYDTASLSLMAKSIEYLRKPPLSSFNGVEDLESK
;
A
#
# COMPACT_ATOMS: atom_id res chain seq x y z
N MET A 1 23.19 13.00 24.08
CA MET A 1 21.77 13.08 24.44
C MET A 1 21.03 11.88 23.87
N LEU A 2 20.13 11.22 24.63
CA LEU A 2 19.27 10.16 24.10
C LEU A 2 18.02 10.76 23.46
N HIS A 3 17.66 10.28 22.29
CA HIS A 3 16.46 10.68 21.57
C HIS A 3 15.53 9.48 21.43
N PHE A 4 14.27 9.65 21.84
CA PHE A 4 13.24 8.64 21.82
C PHE A 4 12.14 9.02 20.83
N THR A 5 11.90 8.19 19.82
CA THR A 5 10.75 8.30 18.93
C THR A 5 9.71 7.25 19.34
N VAL A 6 8.63 7.68 19.95
CA VAL A 6 7.55 6.80 20.43
C VAL A 6 6.40 6.84 19.43
N ILE A 7 5.99 5.67 18.93
CA ILE A 7 4.89 5.52 17.98
C ILE A 7 3.81 4.63 18.60
N TYR A 8 2.60 5.17 18.75
CA TYR A 8 1.42 4.47 19.22
C TYR A 8 0.17 4.95 18.48
N ASN A 9 -0.66 4.04 17.96
CA ASN A 9 -1.86 4.34 17.17
C ASN A 9 -1.63 5.33 16.01
N GLY A 10 -0.46 5.26 15.36
CA GLY A 10 -0.09 6.16 14.27
C GLY A 10 0.30 7.57 14.68
N GLN A 11 0.30 7.89 15.97
CA GLN A 11 0.86 9.13 16.50
C GLN A 11 2.34 8.95 16.83
N VAL A 12 3.16 9.87 16.36
CA VAL A 12 4.61 9.93 16.64
C VAL A 12 4.86 11.01 17.66
N THR A 13 5.57 10.67 18.74
CA THR A 13 6.01 11.61 19.76
C THR A 13 7.52 11.50 19.91
N GLU A 14 8.22 12.61 19.83
CA GLU A 14 9.66 12.69 20.03
C GLU A 14 9.98 13.25 21.42
N VAL A 15 10.93 12.63 22.11
CA VAL A 15 11.33 13.00 23.45
C VAL A 15 12.86 12.99 23.53
N GLU A 16 13.45 14.10 23.93
CA GLU A 16 14.88 14.26 24.17
C GLU A 16 15.18 14.12 25.66
N HIS A 17 16.27 13.40 25.97
CA HIS A 17 16.68 13.16 27.35
C HIS A 17 18.20 13.36 27.53
N LEU A 18 18.56 14.32 28.35
CA LEU A 18 19.95 14.79 28.55
C LEU A 18 20.83 13.85 29.39
N GLY A 19 20.27 12.84 30.02
CA GLY A 19 21.03 11.86 30.81
C GLY A 19 20.30 11.36 32.05
N GLY A 20 20.82 10.28 32.65
CA GLY A 20 20.20 9.60 33.78
C GLY A 20 19.16 8.55 33.37
N PRO A 21 18.44 7.95 34.33
CA PRO A 21 17.41 6.97 34.02
C PRO A 21 16.16 7.59 33.40
N PHE A 22 15.63 6.94 32.37
CA PHE A 22 14.39 7.31 31.68
C PHE A 22 13.38 6.17 31.77
N GLU A 23 12.15 6.46 32.17
CA GLU A 23 11.09 5.46 32.31
C GLU A 23 10.00 5.60 31.25
N ILE A 24 9.46 4.45 30.85
CA ILE A 24 8.30 4.35 29.96
C ILE A 24 7.23 3.52 30.65
N GLY A 25 6.01 4.04 30.69
CA GLY A 25 4.91 3.36 31.32
C GLY A 25 3.60 4.13 31.23
N ARG A 26 2.48 3.51 31.67
CA ARG A 26 1.14 4.11 31.67
C ARG A 26 0.84 4.92 32.95
N GLY A 27 1.61 4.71 34.01
CA GLY A 27 1.39 5.38 35.29
C GLY A 27 2.03 6.78 35.38
N PRO A 28 1.74 7.54 36.44
CA PRO A 28 2.35 8.85 36.66
C PRO A 28 3.85 8.76 36.93
N GLN A 29 4.55 9.88 36.77
CA GLN A 29 5.98 10.01 37.07
C GLN A 29 6.26 9.70 38.54
N ARG A 30 7.37 9.04 38.83
CA ARG A 30 7.85 8.69 40.18
C ARG A 30 9.25 9.21 40.41
N ASP A 31 9.56 9.52 41.63
CA ASP A 31 10.91 9.73 42.17
C ASP A 31 11.85 10.64 41.35
N ASN A 32 11.36 11.69 40.76
CA ASN A 32 12.15 12.61 39.93
C ASN A 32 12.86 11.96 38.71
N ILE A 33 12.44 10.76 38.29
CA ILE A 33 12.94 10.11 37.07
C ILE A 33 12.16 10.64 35.87
N ALA A 34 12.88 11.08 34.84
CA ALA A 34 12.25 11.50 33.58
C ALA A 34 11.43 10.36 32.99
N ARG A 35 10.23 10.67 32.48
CA ARG A 35 9.27 9.66 32.05
C ARG A 35 8.44 10.10 30.86
N HIS A 36 8.20 9.14 29.96
CA HIS A 36 7.18 9.27 28.91
C HIS A 36 6.00 8.34 29.20
N THR A 37 4.78 8.90 29.15
CA THR A 37 3.55 8.15 29.41
C THR A 37 2.91 7.68 28.11
N VAL A 38 2.66 6.35 27.98
CA VAL A 38 2.05 5.74 26.80
C VAL A 38 0.70 5.13 27.20
N MET A 39 -0.36 5.41 26.45
CA MET A 39 -1.74 4.97 26.74
C MET A 39 -2.09 3.58 26.19
N ASP A 40 -1.11 2.78 25.77
CA ASP A 40 -1.31 1.41 25.31
C ASP A 40 -1.71 0.47 26.45
N SER A 41 -2.75 -0.32 26.26
CA SER A 41 -3.28 -1.27 27.26
C SER A 41 -2.28 -2.37 27.63
N TYR A 42 -1.33 -2.69 26.75
CA TYR A 42 -0.26 -3.67 26.99
C TYR A 42 0.92 -3.05 27.75
N VAL A 43 1.01 -1.72 27.84
CA VAL A 43 2.05 -1.04 28.61
C VAL A 43 1.64 -1.02 30.09
N SER A 44 2.47 -1.58 30.97
CA SER A 44 2.27 -1.56 32.42
C SER A 44 2.40 -0.15 33.01
N GLY A 45 1.94 0.06 34.24
CA GLY A 45 2.13 1.33 34.96
C GLY A 45 3.59 1.77 34.98
N ASN A 46 4.53 0.87 35.26
CA ASN A 46 5.96 1.00 35.03
C ASN A 46 6.34 -0.17 34.11
N HIS A 47 6.88 0.09 32.91
CA HIS A 47 7.15 -0.99 31.96
C HIS A 47 8.63 -1.13 31.63
N ALA A 48 9.27 -0.07 31.21
CA ALA A 48 10.69 -0.08 30.86
C ALA A 48 11.43 1.05 31.58
N LYS A 49 12.66 0.75 32.02
CA LYS A 49 13.63 1.73 32.50
C LYS A 49 14.86 1.65 31.62
N ILE A 50 15.27 2.75 31.05
CA ILE A 50 16.42 2.87 30.15
C ILE A 50 17.47 3.70 30.86
N GLU A 51 18.69 3.19 30.92
CA GLU A 51 19.84 3.85 31.50
C GLU A 51 20.98 3.86 30.49
N GLN A 52 21.54 5.01 30.19
CA GLN A 52 22.73 5.13 29.35
C GLN A 52 23.94 4.65 30.13
N ILE A 53 24.71 3.71 29.57
CA ILE A 53 25.93 3.14 30.17
C ILE A 53 27.17 3.73 29.49
N GLU A 54 27.14 3.82 28.17
CA GLU A 54 28.19 4.40 27.32
C GLU A 54 27.51 5.29 26.27
N LEU A 55 28.27 6.11 25.56
CA LEU A 55 27.74 7.02 24.55
C LEU A 55 26.79 6.35 23.55
N THR A 56 27.09 5.11 23.17
CA THR A 56 26.31 4.34 22.18
C THR A 56 25.69 3.07 22.75
N LYS A 57 25.64 2.89 24.09
CA LYS A 57 25.06 1.72 24.74
C LYS A 57 24.10 2.09 25.86
N VAL A 58 22.99 1.40 25.90
CA VAL A 58 21.96 1.55 26.93
C VAL A 58 21.68 0.22 27.61
N ARG A 59 21.34 0.28 28.91
CA ARG A 59 20.73 -0.82 29.65
C ARG A 59 19.23 -0.64 29.65
N ILE A 60 18.50 -1.66 29.23
CA ILE A 60 17.05 -1.71 29.25
C ILE A 60 16.62 -2.71 30.32
N LEU A 61 15.91 -2.24 31.34
CA LEU A 61 15.34 -3.05 32.41
C LEU A 61 13.82 -3.15 32.25
N ASN A 62 13.29 -4.35 32.19
CA ASN A 62 11.85 -4.58 32.14
C ASN A 62 11.25 -4.58 33.55
N LEU A 63 10.52 -3.54 33.89
CA LEU A 63 9.80 -3.37 35.17
C LEU A 63 8.37 -3.91 35.14
N SER A 64 7.91 -4.42 34.00
CA SER A 64 6.58 -4.98 33.87
C SER A 64 6.44 -6.27 34.68
N GLN A 65 5.23 -6.53 35.19
CA GLN A 65 4.88 -7.78 35.84
C GLN A 65 4.09 -8.75 34.91
N ARG A 66 3.84 -8.32 33.66
CA ARG A 66 2.93 -9.07 32.75
C ARG A 66 3.51 -9.33 31.36
N ASN A 67 4.27 -8.41 30.81
CA ASN A 67 4.67 -8.44 29.40
C ASN A 67 6.19 -8.33 29.24
N SER A 68 6.77 -9.08 28.32
CA SER A 68 8.15 -8.93 27.87
C SER A 68 8.29 -7.77 26.89
N ILE A 69 9.51 -7.23 26.74
CA ILE A 69 9.88 -6.23 25.74
C ILE A 69 10.58 -6.95 24.61
N ARG A 70 10.17 -6.77 23.37
CA ARG A 70 10.87 -7.31 22.19
C ARG A 70 11.75 -6.23 21.60
N LEU A 71 12.87 -6.62 21.00
CA LEU A 71 13.83 -5.75 20.34
C LEU A 71 13.84 -6.06 18.83
N ASP A 72 14.19 -5.08 18.01
CA ASP A 72 14.29 -5.23 16.55
C ASP A 72 15.43 -6.16 16.12
N ASN A 73 16.46 -6.38 16.94
CA ASN A 73 17.54 -7.33 16.72
C ASN A 73 17.14 -8.80 16.97
N GLY A 74 15.89 -9.07 17.36
CA GLY A 74 15.34 -10.40 17.64
C GLY A 74 15.44 -10.84 19.12
N ASP A 75 16.13 -10.10 19.97
CA ASP A 75 16.19 -10.37 21.41
C ASP A 75 14.89 -9.97 22.12
N SER A 76 14.74 -10.49 23.35
CA SER A 76 13.63 -10.10 24.23
C SER A 76 14.09 -9.93 25.67
N VAL A 77 13.54 -8.90 26.35
CA VAL A 77 13.80 -8.66 27.77
C VAL A 77 12.63 -9.21 28.58
N ASN A 78 12.86 -10.32 29.27
CA ASN A 78 11.85 -10.96 30.11
C ASN A 78 11.51 -10.11 31.33
N ILE A 79 10.41 -10.42 31.98
CA ILE A 79 9.92 -9.76 33.20
C ILE A 79 11.01 -9.73 34.27
N GLY A 80 11.35 -8.53 34.77
CA GLY A 80 12.37 -8.32 35.79
C GLY A 80 13.82 -8.47 35.31
N ALA A 81 14.04 -8.82 34.04
CA ALA A 81 15.39 -8.93 33.46
C ALA A 81 15.87 -7.59 32.87
N SER A 82 17.19 -7.51 32.67
CA SER A 82 17.80 -6.40 31.93
C SER A 82 18.74 -6.90 30.85
N ILE A 83 18.89 -6.11 29.78
CA ILE A 83 19.81 -6.35 28.67
C ILE A 83 20.61 -5.08 28.39
N GLN A 84 21.84 -5.23 27.92
CA GLN A 84 22.66 -4.12 27.40
C GLN A 84 22.69 -4.24 25.89
N VAL A 85 22.34 -3.14 25.18
CA VAL A 85 22.27 -3.08 23.74
C VAL A 85 22.93 -1.81 23.21
N SER A 86 23.44 -1.92 21.97
CA SER A 86 24.00 -0.77 21.25
C SER A 86 22.89 0.03 20.57
N LEU A 87 23.04 1.35 20.50
CA LEU A 87 22.17 2.25 19.78
C LEU A 87 22.57 2.33 18.28
N PRO A 88 21.63 2.56 17.37
CA PRO A 88 20.18 2.69 17.59
C PRO A 88 19.49 1.34 17.85
N ILE A 89 18.41 1.35 18.63
CA ILE A 89 17.62 0.15 18.95
C ILE A 89 16.13 0.47 19.02
N THR A 90 15.27 -0.43 18.58
CA THR A 90 13.79 -0.28 18.67
C THR A 90 13.20 -1.30 19.62
N LEU A 91 12.42 -0.81 20.59
CA LEU A 91 11.66 -1.62 21.54
C LEU A 91 10.22 -1.75 21.08
N PHE A 92 9.63 -2.95 21.26
CA PHE A 92 8.21 -3.22 20.98
C PHE A 92 7.52 -3.68 22.26
N ILE A 93 6.48 -2.95 22.66
CA ILE A 93 5.65 -3.26 23.83
C ILE A 93 4.20 -3.16 23.43
N GLY A 94 3.52 -4.30 23.22
CA GLY A 94 2.16 -4.31 22.68
C GLY A 94 2.11 -3.71 21.27
N GLU A 95 1.33 -2.65 21.09
CA GLU A 95 1.19 -1.90 19.85
C GLU A 95 2.13 -0.67 19.78
N THR A 96 2.89 -0.43 20.85
CA THR A 96 3.82 0.70 20.94
C THR A 96 5.20 0.30 20.45
N SER A 97 5.78 1.07 19.55
CA SER A 97 7.19 1.00 19.18
C SER A 97 7.96 2.23 19.66
N ILE A 98 9.16 2.01 20.18
CA ILE A 98 10.00 3.04 20.78
C ILE A 98 11.40 2.89 20.20
N LYS A 99 11.77 3.79 19.32
CA LYS A 99 13.11 3.86 18.78
C LYS A 99 13.98 4.74 19.70
N ILE A 100 15.17 4.27 20.03
CA ILE A 100 16.14 4.97 20.86
C ILE A 100 17.37 5.22 20.00
N ASP A 101 17.70 6.48 19.79
CA ASP A 101 18.89 6.95 19.10
C ASP A 101 19.79 7.74 20.07
N PHE A 102 21.08 7.79 19.77
CA PHE A 102 22.01 8.70 20.42
C PHE A 102 22.28 9.89 19.50
N ILE A 103 21.91 11.08 19.93
CA ILE A 103 22.31 12.33 19.30
C ILE A 103 23.53 12.82 20.13
N PRO A 104 24.73 12.94 19.52
CA PRO A 104 25.83 13.58 20.20
C PRO A 104 25.38 14.98 20.64
N GLU A 105 25.58 15.34 21.87
CA GLU A 105 25.56 16.76 22.23
C GLU A 105 26.55 17.43 21.30
N GLU A 106 26.11 18.38 20.48
CA GLU A 106 27.02 19.36 19.95
C GLU A 106 27.64 20.00 21.20
N ASP A 107 28.98 19.88 21.35
CA ASP A 107 29.70 20.80 22.18
C ASP A 107 29.27 22.21 21.72
N GLU A 108 28.35 22.82 22.46
CA GLU A 108 28.31 24.27 22.57
C GLU A 108 29.63 24.65 23.25
N GLY A 109 30.72 24.44 22.51
CA GLY A 109 31.92 25.21 22.79
C GLY A 109 31.43 26.63 22.68
N GLU A 110 31.40 27.33 23.80
CA GLU A 110 31.26 28.77 23.86
C GLU A 110 31.97 29.33 22.63
N LEU A 111 31.20 29.77 21.65
CA LEU A 111 31.67 30.65 20.60
C LEU A 111 32.16 31.89 21.39
N GLY A 112 33.45 31.87 21.76
CA GLY A 112 34.08 33.04 22.31
C GLY A 112 33.82 34.16 21.32
N GLY A 113 33.48 35.33 21.84
CA GLY A 113 33.03 36.48 21.05
C GLY A 113 34.00 37.01 19.97
N GLU A 114 35.04 36.27 19.62
CA GLU A 114 35.96 36.52 18.51
C GLU A 114 35.52 35.89 17.19
N ASP A 115 34.75 34.80 17.23
CA ASP A 115 34.24 34.13 15.98
C ASP A 115 33.02 34.84 15.37
N GLU A 116 32.22 35.57 16.14
CA GLU A 116 31.11 36.37 15.59
C GLU A 116 31.58 37.58 14.78
N ALA A 117 32.69 38.22 15.14
CA ALA A 117 33.24 39.36 14.41
C ALA A 117 33.87 38.97 13.06
N GLN A 118 34.37 37.72 12.90
CA GLN A 118 34.96 37.22 11.67
C GLN A 118 33.89 36.69 10.67
N LEU A 119 32.72 36.30 11.17
CA LEU A 119 31.59 35.83 10.38
C LEU A 119 30.88 36.95 9.62
N ASP A 120 31.05 38.21 9.97
CA ASP A 120 30.43 39.39 9.33
C ASP A 120 31.06 39.78 7.98
N SER A 121 32.18 39.20 7.59
CA SER A 121 32.90 39.52 6.35
C SER A 121 32.37 38.79 5.09
N MET A 122 31.46 37.85 5.25
CA MET A 122 30.86 37.17 4.06
C MET A 122 29.69 38.00 3.47
N GLU A 123 29.79 38.31 2.21
CA GLU A 123 28.73 38.96 1.47
C GLU A 123 27.59 37.98 1.22
N SER A 124 26.32 38.38 1.51
CA SER A 124 25.15 37.60 1.13
C SER A 124 24.67 38.04 -0.26
N ALA A 125 24.55 37.11 -1.19
CA ALA A 125 23.82 37.39 -2.39
C ALA A 125 22.33 37.65 -2.03
N ILE A 126 21.73 38.66 -2.66
CA ILE A 126 20.30 38.93 -2.50
C ILE A 126 19.54 37.71 -3.02
N THR A 127 19.04 36.89 -2.10
CA THR A 127 18.20 35.75 -2.44
C THR A 127 16.81 36.26 -2.73
N LEU A 128 16.38 36.20 -3.97
CA LEU A 128 15.00 36.49 -4.33
C LEU A 128 14.16 35.28 -3.94
N SER A 129 13.15 35.48 -3.13
CA SER A 129 12.10 34.47 -2.91
C SER A 129 11.39 34.18 -4.24
N PRO A 130 10.90 32.95 -4.49
CA PRO A 130 10.13 32.62 -5.69
C PRO A 130 9.00 33.64 -5.89
N GLY A 131 9.00 34.36 -7.02
CA GLY A 131 7.99 35.36 -7.36
C GLY A 131 8.37 36.83 -7.15
N GLN A 132 9.54 37.14 -6.60
CA GLN A 132 10.04 38.52 -6.59
C GLN A 132 10.83 38.82 -7.87
N SER A 133 10.48 39.97 -8.54
CA SER A 133 11.22 40.43 -9.70
C SER A 133 12.62 40.85 -9.32
N SER A 134 13.64 40.35 -10.03
CA SER A 134 15.02 40.79 -9.89
C SER A 134 15.18 42.28 -10.25
N GLY A 135 16.05 42.95 -9.53
CA GLY A 135 16.66 44.21 -10.03
C GLY A 135 17.34 43.94 -11.39
N SER A 136 17.60 45.04 -12.10
CA SER A 136 18.24 44.95 -13.42
C SER A 136 19.57 44.18 -13.33
N LEU A 137 19.84 43.30 -14.31
CA LEU A 137 21.16 42.65 -14.47
C LEU A 137 22.32 43.63 -14.47
N LEU A 138 22.06 44.91 -14.80
CA LEU A 138 23.01 46.02 -14.77
C LEU A 138 23.44 46.40 -13.36
N ASP A 139 22.65 46.11 -12.34
CA ASP A 139 22.95 46.42 -10.92
C ASP A 139 23.88 45.39 -10.28
N LEU A 140 24.19 44.28 -10.97
CA LEU A 140 24.95 43.13 -10.46
C LEU A 140 26.43 43.12 -10.87
N GLY A 141 26.94 44.18 -11.48
CA GLY A 141 28.33 44.28 -11.92
C GLY A 141 28.54 44.08 -13.42
N GLN A 142 29.74 43.78 -13.88
CA GLN A 142 30.03 43.62 -15.31
C GLN A 142 29.16 42.55 -15.96
N SER A 143 28.38 42.92 -16.99
CA SER A 143 27.59 41.96 -17.76
C SER A 143 28.46 40.90 -18.41
N PRO A 144 28.18 39.61 -18.25
CA PRO A 144 28.90 38.55 -18.92
C PRO A 144 28.71 38.64 -20.44
N SER A 145 29.66 38.11 -21.23
CA SER A 145 29.46 38.06 -22.66
C SER A 145 28.25 37.21 -23.06
N PRO A 146 27.60 37.50 -24.19
CA PRO A 146 26.45 36.70 -24.65
C PRO A 146 26.75 35.21 -24.78
N GLU A 147 28.02 34.87 -25.16
CA GLU A 147 28.47 33.48 -25.26
C GLU A 147 28.49 32.80 -23.88
N LYS A 148 28.97 33.51 -22.85
CA LYS A 148 29.03 32.99 -21.48
C LYS A 148 27.62 32.76 -20.90
N LEU A 149 26.70 33.67 -21.19
CA LEU A 149 25.27 33.50 -20.81
C LEU A 149 24.64 32.29 -21.52
N ALA A 150 24.91 32.10 -22.79
CA ALA A 150 24.42 30.93 -23.55
C ALA A 150 24.88 29.61 -22.92
N VAL A 151 26.18 29.50 -22.60
CA VAL A 151 26.76 28.32 -21.92
C VAL A 151 26.08 28.10 -20.56
N TRP A 152 25.83 29.15 -19.77
CA TRP A 152 25.16 29.04 -18.48
C TRP A 152 23.75 28.48 -18.60
N PHE A 153 22.96 28.99 -19.58
CA PHE A 153 21.59 28.49 -19.81
C PHE A 153 21.58 27.06 -20.34
N GLU A 154 22.51 26.70 -21.26
CA GLU A 154 22.60 25.34 -21.76
C GLU A 154 22.95 24.34 -20.64
N THR A 155 23.88 24.69 -19.74
CA THR A 155 24.25 23.86 -18.59
C THR A 155 23.10 23.69 -17.60
N LEU A 156 22.38 24.78 -17.26
CA LEU A 156 21.20 24.72 -16.41
C LEU A 156 20.11 23.80 -17.00
N ILE A 157 19.87 23.90 -18.31
CA ILE A 157 18.91 23.04 -19.01
C ILE A 157 19.38 21.58 -19.01
N ALA A 158 20.70 21.34 -19.19
CA ALA A 158 21.26 19.98 -19.15
C ALA A 158 21.05 19.33 -17.78
N VAL A 159 21.36 20.03 -16.70
CA VAL A 159 21.13 19.57 -15.33
C VAL A 159 19.65 19.28 -15.08
N GLN A 160 18.73 20.14 -15.56
CA GLN A 160 17.29 19.91 -15.41
C GLN A 160 16.78 18.69 -16.20
N LYS A 161 17.46 18.29 -17.27
CA LYS A 161 17.10 17.13 -18.09
C LYS A 161 17.60 15.81 -17.52
N SER A 162 18.66 15.84 -16.70
CA SER A 162 19.12 14.61 -16.04
C SER A 162 18.08 14.09 -15.05
N ALA A 163 18.08 12.76 -14.84
CA ALA A 163 17.10 12.12 -13.99
C ALA A 163 17.25 12.61 -12.53
N SER A 164 16.29 13.37 -12.06
CA SER A 164 16.29 13.97 -10.72
C SER A 164 16.58 12.94 -9.63
N GLY A 165 17.53 13.23 -8.76
CA GLY A 165 17.89 12.38 -7.62
C GLY A 165 18.74 11.16 -7.94
N SER A 166 19.14 10.94 -9.20
CA SER A 166 20.15 9.95 -9.56
C SER A 166 21.55 10.41 -9.12
N LEU A 167 22.49 9.48 -9.02
CA LEU A 167 23.89 9.84 -8.74
C LEU A 167 24.46 10.73 -9.85
N GLU A 168 24.13 10.45 -11.12
CA GLU A 168 24.48 11.27 -12.27
C GLU A 168 23.98 12.71 -12.14
N PHE A 169 22.73 12.91 -11.74
CA PHE A 169 22.15 14.24 -11.54
C PHE A 169 22.95 15.08 -10.54
N PHE A 170 23.36 14.49 -9.42
CA PHE A 170 24.17 15.18 -8.44
C PHE A 170 25.60 15.43 -8.93
N GLN A 171 26.19 14.50 -9.69
CA GLN A 171 27.51 14.67 -10.31
C GLN A 171 27.51 15.76 -11.37
N ASP A 172 26.52 15.74 -12.27
CA ASP A 172 26.32 16.80 -13.28
C ASP A 172 26.18 18.17 -12.61
N THR A 173 25.47 18.22 -11.47
CA THR A 173 25.31 19.45 -10.70
C THR A 173 26.65 19.91 -10.09
N ALA A 174 27.43 19.01 -9.49
CA ALA A 174 28.73 19.33 -8.92
C ALA A 174 29.72 19.82 -9.99
N GLN A 175 29.73 19.19 -11.14
CA GLN A 175 30.52 19.59 -12.30
C GLN A 175 30.06 20.94 -12.84
N ALA A 176 28.75 21.16 -12.98
CA ALA A 176 28.18 22.41 -13.46
C ALA A 176 28.62 23.63 -12.61
N VAL A 177 28.71 23.47 -11.30
CA VAL A 177 29.22 24.54 -10.41
C VAL A 177 30.67 24.91 -10.78
N VAL A 178 31.52 23.93 -11.06
CA VAL A 178 32.92 24.17 -11.46
C VAL A 178 33.00 24.84 -12.83
N ASP A 179 32.29 24.29 -13.83
CA ASP A 179 32.36 24.74 -15.20
C ASP A 179 31.76 26.14 -15.42
N LEU A 180 30.65 26.45 -14.72
CA LEU A 180 29.95 27.74 -14.91
C LEU A 180 30.71 28.93 -14.33
N ILE A 181 31.31 28.77 -13.16
CA ILE A 181 31.93 29.89 -12.43
C ILE A 181 33.45 29.74 -12.27
N GLY A 182 34.05 28.66 -12.86
CA GLY A 182 35.49 28.44 -12.87
C GLY A 182 36.06 28.21 -11.47
N LEU A 183 35.37 27.39 -10.66
CA LEU A 183 35.86 26.92 -9.39
C LEU A 183 36.77 25.71 -9.56
N ASP A 184 37.62 25.43 -8.55
CA ASP A 184 38.48 24.25 -8.58
C ASP A 184 37.73 23.00 -8.07
N ARG A 185 36.70 23.19 -7.25
CA ARG A 185 35.90 22.10 -6.70
C ARG A 185 34.44 22.50 -6.52
N GLY A 186 33.54 21.57 -6.85
CA GLY A 186 32.10 21.63 -6.62
C GLY A 186 31.62 20.44 -5.81
N LEU A 187 30.74 20.66 -4.86
CA LEU A 187 30.12 19.64 -4.01
C LEU A 187 28.60 19.82 -4.00
N VAL A 188 27.88 18.71 -4.03
CA VAL A 188 26.46 18.67 -3.65
C VAL A 188 26.37 17.95 -2.33
N LEU A 189 25.88 18.66 -1.31
CA LEU A 189 25.73 18.21 0.06
C LEU A 189 24.25 18.00 0.35
N MET A 190 23.91 16.90 1.04
CA MET A 190 22.55 16.64 1.50
C MET A 190 22.53 16.40 2.99
N ILE A 191 21.47 16.84 3.65
CA ILE A 191 21.24 16.56 5.08
C ILE A 191 20.56 15.21 5.19
N LYS A 192 21.25 14.23 5.79
CA LYS A 192 20.70 12.90 6.09
C LYS A 192 20.86 12.65 7.59
N ASN A 193 19.75 12.38 8.27
CA ASN A 193 19.72 12.16 9.72
C ASN A 193 20.40 13.30 10.53
N GLY A 194 20.11 14.56 10.14
CA GLY A 194 20.67 15.74 10.78
C GLY A 194 22.15 16.00 10.49
N ARG A 195 22.81 15.24 9.61
CA ARG A 195 24.22 15.39 9.26
C ARG A 195 24.40 15.75 7.79
N TRP A 196 25.35 16.65 7.55
CA TRP A 196 25.78 16.99 6.20
C TRP A 196 26.60 15.84 5.60
N MET A 197 26.19 15.36 4.44
CA MET A 197 26.86 14.28 3.70
C MET A 197 27.13 14.73 2.26
N VAL A 198 28.31 14.45 1.78
CA VAL A 198 28.67 14.66 0.36
C VAL A 198 27.90 13.65 -0.46
N GLN A 199 27.03 14.14 -1.33
CA GLN A 199 26.25 13.31 -2.25
C GLN A 199 26.97 13.16 -3.60
N ALA A 200 27.65 14.22 -4.05
CA ALA A 200 28.50 14.22 -5.23
C ALA A 200 29.60 15.26 -5.10
N ARG A 201 30.71 15.03 -5.79
CA ARG A 201 31.88 15.93 -5.85
C ARG A 201 32.44 15.99 -7.26
N PHE A 202 33.05 17.13 -7.59
CA PHE A 202 33.80 17.28 -8.83
C PHE A 202 35.01 18.21 -8.61
N PRO A 203 36.25 17.86 -9.01
CA PRO A 203 36.68 16.53 -9.49
C PRO A 203 36.47 15.43 -8.44
N ASP A 204 36.35 14.17 -8.90
CA ASP A 204 36.12 13.00 -8.05
C ASP A 204 37.44 12.47 -7.44
N GLU A 205 38.17 13.34 -6.74
CA GLU A 205 39.43 13.01 -6.06
C GLU A 205 39.20 13.03 -4.56
N ASP A 206 39.62 11.97 -3.85
CA ASP A 206 39.59 11.93 -2.38
C ASP A 206 40.61 12.90 -1.81
N VAL A 207 40.18 13.81 -0.95
CA VAL A 207 41.04 14.76 -0.23
C VAL A 207 41.09 14.36 1.23
N GLU A 208 42.30 14.19 1.75
CA GLU A 208 42.56 13.80 3.16
C GLU A 208 42.07 14.82 4.20
N ASN A 209 41.60 16.01 3.81
CA ASN A 209 41.14 17.07 4.70
C ASN A 209 39.63 17.37 4.55
N ARG A 210 39.06 18.08 5.53
CA ARG A 210 37.66 18.50 5.52
C ARG A 210 37.30 19.21 4.22
N GLU A 211 36.37 18.63 3.47
CA GLU A 211 36.01 19.08 2.12
C GLU A 211 35.16 20.37 2.13
N PHE A 212 34.53 20.73 3.25
CA PHE A 212 33.62 21.88 3.37
C PHE A 212 33.69 22.47 4.80
N SER A 213 33.29 23.72 4.91
CA SER A 213 33.25 24.44 6.19
C SER A 213 31.87 24.36 6.84
N MET A 214 31.81 23.87 8.07
CA MET A 214 30.55 23.79 8.85
C MET A 214 30.02 25.19 9.21
N SER A 215 30.89 26.19 9.42
CA SER A 215 30.46 27.58 9.69
C SER A 215 29.73 28.17 8.47
N VAL A 216 30.21 27.91 7.26
CA VAL A 216 29.51 28.33 6.01
C VAL A 216 28.16 27.64 5.86
N LEU A 217 28.11 26.34 6.14
CA LEU A 217 26.86 25.57 6.12
C LEU A 217 25.87 26.06 7.20
N GLY A 218 26.35 26.39 8.38
CA GLY A 218 25.53 27.01 9.43
C GLY A 218 24.93 28.34 9.01
N LYS A 219 25.70 29.20 8.29
CA LYS A 219 25.18 30.46 7.74
C LYS A 219 24.08 30.27 6.74
N ILE A 220 24.24 29.37 5.75
CA ILE A 220 23.20 29.12 4.74
C ILE A 220 21.95 28.50 5.36
N THR A 221 22.09 27.70 6.40
CA THR A 221 20.95 27.10 7.11
C THR A 221 20.16 28.15 7.90
N LYS A 222 20.87 28.99 8.71
CA LYS A 222 20.24 30.06 9.50
C LYS A 222 19.73 31.21 8.62
N GLY A 223 20.57 31.65 7.68
CA GLY A 223 20.26 32.80 6.81
C GLY A 223 19.32 32.47 5.68
N ARG A 224 19.18 31.19 5.31
CA ARG A 224 18.36 30.70 4.18
C ARG A 224 18.69 31.42 2.85
N LYS A 225 19.97 31.77 2.66
CA LYS A 225 20.48 32.57 1.54
C LYS A 225 21.75 31.98 1.01
N THR A 226 22.07 32.29 -0.24
CA THR A 226 23.38 31.99 -0.83
C THR A 226 24.43 32.92 -0.23
N PHE A 227 25.50 32.35 0.29
CA PHE A 227 26.66 33.06 0.80
C PHE A 227 27.87 32.85 -0.09
N TYR A 228 28.65 33.89 -0.30
CA TYR A 228 29.91 33.83 -1.03
C TYR A 228 30.95 34.78 -0.40
N GLN A 229 32.22 34.45 -0.55
CA GLN A 229 33.33 35.25 -0.05
C GLN A 229 34.38 35.45 -1.15
N SER A 230 34.86 36.67 -1.23
CA SER A 230 35.90 37.09 -2.17
C SER A 230 37.23 37.31 -1.43
N GLY A 231 38.34 36.95 -2.06
CA GLY A 231 39.69 36.86 -1.46
C GLY A 231 40.31 38.11 -0.81
N ALA A 232 39.66 39.27 -0.86
CA ALA A 232 40.20 40.48 -0.25
C ALA A 232 40.13 40.46 1.30
N ASN A 233 39.29 39.62 1.91
CA ASN A 233 39.03 39.59 3.37
C ASN A 233 39.58 38.37 4.10
N LEU A 234 40.36 37.51 3.45
CA LEU A 234 40.82 36.21 4.00
C LEU A 234 42.08 36.25 4.87
N GLN A 235 42.53 37.43 5.38
CA GLN A 235 43.82 37.54 6.06
C GLN A 235 43.84 37.08 7.54
N ASN A 236 42.69 36.70 8.12
CA ASN A 236 42.59 36.33 9.56
C ASN A 236 41.81 35.03 9.78
N GLU A 237 42.22 33.89 9.16
CA GLU A 237 41.38 32.68 9.16
C GLU A 237 41.86 31.52 10.02
N SER A 238 40.87 30.79 10.58
CA SER A 238 41.04 29.50 11.24
C SER A 238 41.66 28.43 10.30
N GLU A 239 42.39 27.46 10.86
CA GLU A 239 43.11 26.39 10.14
C GLU A 239 42.30 25.65 9.07
N SER A 240 40.96 25.69 9.11
CA SER A 240 40.06 24.99 8.18
C SER A 240 39.89 25.69 6.80
N VAL A 241 40.42 26.92 6.62
CA VAL A 241 40.27 27.72 5.38
C VAL A 241 41.64 28.10 4.80
N MET A 242 42.74 27.63 5.39
CA MET A 242 44.08 27.85 4.86
C MET A 242 44.23 27.30 3.44
N GLY A 243 44.46 28.20 2.47
CA GLY A 243 44.64 27.84 1.06
C GLY A 243 43.43 28.09 0.15
N ILE A 244 42.29 28.46 0.70
CA ILE A 244 41.10 28.80 -0.10
C ILE A 244 41.13 30.29 -0.47
N GLU A 245 40.84 30.62 -1.73
CA GLU A 245 40.77 31.98 -2.25
C GLU A 245 39.35 32.52 -2.33
N ALA A 246 38.39 31.65 -2.65
CA ALA A 246 36.97 31.99 -2.67
C ALA A 246 36.11 30.76 -2.31
N VAL A 247 35.00 31.01 -1.65
CA VAL A 247 33.99 30.01 -1.30
C VAL A 247 32.61 30.51 -1.66
N ILE A 248 31.75 29.58 -2.12
CA ILE A 248 30.35 29.84 -2.34
C ILE A 248 29.52 28.66 -1.81
N ALA A 249 28.38 28.97 -1.19
CA ALA A 249 27.43 27.96 -0.75
C ALA A 249 26.00 28.46 -0.96
N SER A 250 25.15 27.61 -1.54
CA SER A 250 23.75 27.91 -1.81
C SER A 250 22.86 26.82 -1.26
N PRO A 251 21.82 27.15 -0.44
CA PRO A 251 20.93 26.15 0.14
C PRO A 251 20.02 25.53 -0.91
N ILE A 252 19.76 24.22 -0.76
CA ILE A 252 18.74 23.47 -1.50
C ILE A 252 17.52 23.37 -0.58
N PHE A 253 16.35 23.77 -1.08
CA PHE A 253 15.10 23.77 -0.33
C PHE A 253 14.19 22.62 -0.75
N ASP A 254 13.44 22.09 0.21
CA ASP A 254 12.29 21.22 -0.06
C ASP A 254 11.01 22.04 -0.36
N LYS A 255 9.87 21.33 -0.56
CA LYS A 255 8.56 21.96 -0.80
C LYS A 255 8.03 22.78 0.39
N ALA A 256 8.48 22.47 1.59
CA ALA A 256 8.11 23.16 2.82
C ALA A 256 9.09 24.30 3.16
N ASP A 257 10.00 24.63 2.22
CA ASP A 257 11.01 25.68 2.38
C ASP A 257 12.07 25.33 3.45
N ASN A 258 12.25 24.08 3.82
CA ASN A 258 13.34 23.69 4.71
C ASN A 258 14.63 23.48 3.91
N VAL A 259 15.77 23.76 4.51
CA VAL A 259 17.07 23.48 3.92
C VAL A 259 17.35 21.98 4.04
N VAL A 260 17.36 21.27 2.91
CA VAL A 260 17.59 19.81 2.83
C VAL A 260 18.98 19.47 2.29
N GLY A 261 19.71 20.46 1.78
CA GLY A 261 21.03 20.29 1.22
C GLY A 261 21.69 21.62 0.87
N ALA A 262 22.84 21.55 0.23
CA ALA A 262 23.57 22.70 -0.28
C ALA A 262 24.37 22.36 -1.53
N ILE A 263 24.50 23.32 -2.42
CA ILE A 263 25.58 23.35 -3.42
C ILE A 263 26.72 24.15 -2.81
N TYR A 264 27.92 23.58 -2.83
CA TYR A 264 29.11 24.17 -2.24
C TYR A 264 30.26 24.17 -3.24
N GLY A 265 31.01 25.28 -3.33
CA GLY A 265 32.12 25.37 -4.25
C GLY A 265 33.28 26.18 -3.68
N VAL A 266 34.51 25.80 -4.06
CA VAL A 266 35.75 26.47 -3.61
C VAL A 266 36.71 26.72 -4.76
N ARG A 267 37.50 27.80 -4.61
CA ARG A 267 38.65 28.13 -5.44
C ARG A 267 39.90 28.21 -4.55
N ASN A 268 40.99 27.55 -4.96
CA ASN A 268 42.23 27.48 -4.17
C ASN A 268 43.25 28.54 -4.63
N LYS A 269 44.07 29.02 -3.70
CA LYS A 269 45.11 30.06 -3.96
C LYS A 269 46.22 29.63 -4.94
N LEU A 270 46.45 28.33 -5.13
CA LEU A 270 47.52 27.78 -5.93
C LEU A 270 47.28 27.78 -7.46
N THR A 271 46.02 27.87 -7.89
CA THR A 271 45.58 27.80 -9.30
C THR A 271 45.37 29.18 -9.93
N ALA A 272 45.30 30.24 -9.13
CA ALA A 272 45.12 31.60 -9.63
C ALA A 272 46.39 32.12 -10.35
N GLY A 273 46.44 31.99 -11.67
CA GLY A 273 47.43 32.71 -12.47
C GLY A 273 47.28 34.23 -12.33
N SER A 274 48.39 34.94 -12.17
CA SER A 274 48.44 36.39 -12.01
C SER A 274 47.68 37.11 -13.15
N GLY A 275 46.43 37.54 -12.84
CA GLY A 275 45.66 38.40 -13.78
C GLY A 275 44.15 38.17 -13.84
N SER A 276 43.56 37.19 -13.12
CA SER A 276 42.10 36.96 -13.13
C SER A 276 41.46 37.52 -11.84
N ASN A 277 40.24 38.00 -11.96
CA ASN A 277 39.37 38.50 -10.88
C ASN A 277 39.21 37.41 -9.82
N ILE A 278 39.76 37.67 -8.59
CA ILE A 278 40.14 36.67 -7.58
C ILE A 278 38.92 36.20 -6.73
N GLY A 279 37.72 36.69 -6.99
CA GLY A 279 36.55 36.42 -6.13
C GLY A 279 35.36 35.87 -6.89
N VAL A 280 34.37 35.38 -6.13
CA VAL A 280 33.03 35.09 -6.66
C VAL A 280 32.25 36.40 -6.74
N ASN A 281 31.68 36.73 -7.88
CA ASN A 281 30.83 37.92 -8.06
C ASN A 281 29.35 37.62 -7.79
N PRO A 282 28.51 38.67 -7.54
CA PRO A 282 27.10 38.50 -7.23
C PRO A 282 26.31 37.72 -8.29
N LEU A 283 26.65 37.88 -9.57
CA LEU A 283 25.99 37.19 -10.66
C LEU A 283 26.31 35.69 -10.68
N GLU A 284 27.56 35.32 -10.41
CA GLU A 284 28.00 33.92 -10.24
C GLU A 284 27.28 33.27 -9.05
N ALA A 285 27.10 34.01 -7.96
CA ALA A 285 26.32 33.54 -6.81
C ALA A 285 24.83 33.27 -7.14
N GLN A 286 24.24 34.10 -7.99
CA GLN A 286 22.86 33.87 -8.47
C GLN A 286 22.75 32.62 -9.35
N ILE A 287 23.75 32.32 -10.18
CA ILE A 287 23.77 31.10 -10.99
C ILE A 287 23.82 29.85 -10.11
N VAL A 288 24.65 29.85 -9.06
CA VAL A 288 24.69 28.74 -8.12
C VAL A 288 23.37 28.60 -7.34
N GLN A 289 22.71 29.71 -7.03
CA GLN A 289 21.37 29.70 -6.44
C GLN A 289 20.34 29.09 -7.40
N LEU A 290 20.36 29.41 -8.68
CA LEU A 290 19.48 28.82 -9.69
C LEU A 290 19.72 27.32 -9.81
N LEU A 291 20.98 26.88 -9.78
CA LEU A 291 21.33 25.44 -9.73
C LEU A 291 20.74 24.78 -8.48
N ALA A 292 20.92 25.38 -7.30
CA ALA A 292 20.36 24.85 -6.06
C ALA A 292 18.84 24.76 -6.09
N SER A 293 18.18 25.77 -6.65
CA SER A 293 16.72 25.76 -6.87
C SER A 293 16.28 24.65 -7.84
N SER A 294 17.07 24.42 -8.90
CA SER A 294 16.81 23.36 -9.86
C SER A 294 16.93 21.97 -9.22
N VAL A 295 17.93 21.77 -8.35
CA VAL A 295 18.08 20.54 -7.57
C VAL A 295 16.90 20.34 -6.63
N GLY A 296 16.49 21.37 -5.89
CA GLY A 296 15.32 21.31 -5.01
C GLY A 296 14.02 20.95 -5.75
N ALA A 297 13.79 21.58 -6.91
CA ALA A 297 12.65 21.27 -7.78
C ALA A 297 12.69 19.82 -8.29
N GLY A 298 13.87 19.32 -8.67
CA GLY A 298 14.09 17.95 -9.10
C GLY A 298 13.79 16.93 -8.00
N LEU A 299 14.29 17.15 -6.79
CA LEU A 299 14.02 16.30 -5.63
C LEU A 299 12.53 16.29 -5.27
N ALA A 300 11.89 17.45 -5.30
CA ALA A 300 10.46 17.58 -5.04
C ALA A 300 9.59 16.80 -6.04
N ARG A 301 10.01 16.79 -7.31
CA ARG A 301 9.36 16.02 -8.37
C ARG A 301 9.54 14.51 -8.17
N GLN A 302 10.77 14.07 -7.87
CA GLN A 302 11.05 12.66 -7.58
C GLN A 302 10.22 12.13 -6.41
N GLU A 303 10.07 12.91 -5.34
CA GLU A 303 9.26 12.55 -4.20
C GLU A 303 7.78 12.38 -4.57
N GLN A 304 7.24 13.31 -5.39
CA GLN A 304 5.86 13.19 -5.90
C GLN A 304 5.66 11.95 -6.78
N GLU A 305 6.61 11.66 -7.66
CA GLU A 305 6.56 10.48 -8.52
C GLU A 305 6.66 9.18 -7.70
N ALA A 306 7.51 9.16 -6.65
CA ALA A 306 7.64 8.03 -5.73
C ALA A 306 6.37 7.84 -4.88
N GLU A 307 5.76 8.92 -4.39
CA GLU A 307 4.51 8.87 -3.64
C GLU A 307 3.34 8.40 -4.51
N ALA A 308 3.22 8.94 -5.72
CA ALA A 308 2.23 8.50 -6.70
C ALA A 308 2.42 7.03 -7.06
N GLY A 309 3.68 6.58 -7.21
CA GLY A 309 4.02 5.17 -7.44
C GLY A 309 3.62 4.27 -6.27
N ARG A 310 3.88 4.68 -5.02
CA ARG A 310 3.47 3.94 -3.82
C ARG A 310 1.95 3.84 -3.71
N LEU A 311 1.25 4.95 -3.90
CA LEU A 311 -0.21 4.96 -3.91
C LEU A 311 -0.76 4.06 -5.01
N ARG A 312 -0.17 4.09 -6.20
CA ARG A 312 -0.56 3.22 -7.30
C ARG A 312 -0.38 1.73 -6.96
N VAL A 313 0.76 1.34 -6.40
CA VAL A 313 1.02 -0.04 -5.96
C VAL A 313 0.04 -0.47 -4.86
N GLN A 314 -0.26 0.40 -3.91
CA GLN A 314 -1.29 0.13 -2.89
C GLN A 314 -2.68 -0.04 -3.51
N PHE A 315 -3.05 0.81 -4.48
CA PHE A 315 -4.31 0.68 -5.20
C PHE A 315 -4.37 -0.63 -6.02
N GLU A 316 -3.29 -1.01 -6.69
CA GLU A 316 -3.20 -2.24 -7.49
C GLU A 316 -3.21 -3.52 -6.63
N GLN A 317 -2.84 -3.46 -5.34
CA GLN A 317 -2.99 -4.58 -4.40
C GLN A 317 -4.45 -4.86 -4.01
N PHE A 318 -5.31 -3.84 -4.04
CA PHE A 318 -6.71 -3.96 -3.65
C PHE A 318 -7.67 -4.00 -4.84
N PHE A 319 -7.23 -3.56 -6.02
CA PHE A 319 -8.05 -3.45 -7.22
C PHE A 319 -7.29 -4.02 -8.41
N SER A 320 -8.03 -4.61 -9.36
CA SER A 320 -7.44 -4.92 -10.66
C SER A 320 -6.90 -3.62 -11.31
N ALA A 321 -5.86 -3.74 -12.12
CA ALA A 321 -5.27 -2.59 -12.81
C ALA A 321 -6.32 -1.82 -13.65
N ASP A 322 -7.33 -2.53 -14.16
CA ASP A 322 -8.43 -1.93 -14.94
C ASP A 322 -9.38 -1.13 -14.06
N LEU A 323 -9.72 -1.65 -12.88
CA LEU A 323 -10.55 -0.92 -11.90
C LEU A 323 -9.82 0.32 -11.39
N ALA A 324 -8.54 0.21 -11.07
CA ALA A 324 -7.74 1.35 -10.63
C ALA A 324 -7.68 2.44 -11.71
N ARG A 325 -7.51 2.06 -12.99
CA ARG A 325 -7.54 3.00 -14.13
C ARG A 325 -8.90 3.67 -14.31
N GLU A 326 -9.99 2.93 -14.13
CA GLU A 326 -11.34 3.49 -14.30
C GLU A 326 -11.70 4.46 -13.19
N LEU A 327 -11.33 4.15 -11.94
CA LEU A 327 -11.48 5.04 -10.80
C LEU A 327 -10.62 6.31 -10.92
N GLN A 328 -9.42 6.22 -11.49
CA GLN A 328 -8.60 7.40 -11.79
C GLN A 328 -9.24 8.32 -12.84
N LYS A 329 -9.87 7.74 -13.87
CA LYS A 329 -10.57 8.52 -14.91
C LYS A 329 -11.85 9.17 -14.38
N ASN A 330 -12.57 8.48 -13.51
CA ASN A 330 -13.85 8.94 -12.98
C ASN A 330 -13.98 8.70 -11.47
N PRO A 331 -13.43 9.59 -10.63
CA PRO A 331 -13.53 9.49 -9.17
C PRO A 331 -14.96 9.47 -8.63
N LYS A 332 -15.94 9.99 -9.39
CA LYS A 332 -17.36 9.99 -9.00
C LYS A 332 -17.97 8.59 -8.91
N LEU A 333 -17.36 7.57 -9.50
CA LEU A 333 -17.77 6.19 -9.32
C LEU A 333 -17.70 5.73 -7.86
N LEU A 334 -16.97 6.46 -7.01
CA LEU A 334 -16.87 6.22 -5.58
C LEU A 334 -18.07 6.74 -4.79
N GLU A 335 -18.81 7.73 -5.31
CA GLU A 335 -19.94 8.37 -4.63
C GLU A 335 -21.18 7.47 -4.54
N GLY A 336 -21.17 6.33 -5.25
CA GLY A 336 -22.28 5.38 -5.32
C GLY A 336 -23.25 5.70 -6.45
N HIS A 337 -23.52 4.72 -7.29
CA HIS A 337 -24.51 4.80 -8.37
C HIS A 337 -25.29 3.50 -8.49
N GLU A 338 -26.57 3.59 -8.85
CA GLU A 338 -27.37 2.41 -9.15
C GLU A 338 -26.99 1.84 -10.51
N SER A 339 -26.72 0.53 -10.53
CA SER A 339 -26.40 -0.20 -11.76
C SER A 339 -27.02 -1.59 -11.72
N GLU A 340 -27.46 -2.08 -12.87
CA GLU A 340 -27.77 -3.49 -13.02
C GLU A 340 -26.46 -4.27 -13.11
N ILE A 341 -26.20 -5.13 -12.14
CA ILE A 341 -24.98 -5.93 -12.08
C ILE A 341 -25.28 -7.42 -12.02
N THR A 342 -24.31 -8.23 -12.41
CA THR A 342 -24.32 -9.66 -12.08
C THR A 342 -23.34 -9.89 -10.93
N VAL A 343 -23.83 -10.51 -9.86
CA VAL A 343 -23.05 -10.84 -8.66
C VAL A 343 -22.90 -12.35 -8.54
N LEU A 344 -21.71 -12.79 -8.20
CA LEU A 344 -21.35 -14.16 -7.93
C LEU A 344 -20.84 -14.30 -6.51
N PHE A 345 -21.38 -15.26 -5.76
CA PHE A 345 -20.82 -15.75 -4.50
C PHE A 345 -20.34 -17.18 -4.67
N THR A 346 -19.23 -17.51 -4.04
CA THR A 346 -18.73 -18.89 -3.99
C THR A 346 -18.20 -19.22 -2.60
N ASP A 347 -18.24 -20.50 -2.23
CA ASP A 347 -17.82 -21.04 -0.96
C ASP A 347 -17.22 -22.44 -1.14
N ILE A 348 -16.22 -22.84 -0.33
CA ILE A 348 -15.64 -24.19 -0.40
C ILE A 348 -16.57 -25.19 0.29
N ARG A 349 -16.93 -26.25 -0.40
CA ARG A 349 -17.81 -27.31 0.14
C ARG A 349 -17.17 -28.09 1.27
N GLY A 350 -17.82 -28.07 2.45
CA GLY A 350 -17.35 -28.81 3.61
C GLY A 350 -16.03 -28.30 4.19
N PHE A 351 -15.74 -27.04 4.00
CA PHE A 351 -14.49 -26.41 4.47
C PHE A 351 -14.21 -26.67 5.95
N SER A 352 -15.21 -26.58 6.83
CA SER A 352 -15.03 -26.87 8.27
C SER A 352 -14.42 -28.26 8.52
N ARG A 353 -14.89 -29.30 7.77
CA ARG A 353 -14.34 -30.66 7.89
C ARG A 353 -12.94 -30.78 7.29
N ILE A 354 -12.68 -30.06 6.20
CA ILE A 354 -11.34 -30.03 5.58
C ILE A 354 -10.36 -29.36 6.53
N SER A 355 -10.72 -28.22 7.10
CA SER A 355 -9.86 -27.44 8.02
C SER A 355 -9.57 -28.18 9.33
N GLU A 356 -10.50 -29.00 9.84
CA GLU A 356 -10.27 -29.87 11.00
C GLU A 356 -9.17 -30.93 10.75
N SER A 357 -8.93 -31.33 9.51
CA SER A 357 -7.89 -32.31 9.14
C SER A 357 -6.51 -31.71 8.88
N LEU A 358 -6.40 -30.37 8.86
CA LEU A 358 -5.19 -29.61 8.55
C LEU A 358 -4.73 -28.79 9.74
N ASN A 359 -3.43 -28.49 9.81
CA ASN A 359 -2.96 -27.48 10.74
C ASN A 359 -3.28 -26.06 10.23
N PRO A 360 -3.22 -25.00 11.08
CA PRO A 360 -3.60 -23.64 10.70
C PRO A 360 -2.83 -23.09 9.49
N ARG A 361 -1.53 -23.42 9.37
CA ARG A 361 -0.70 -22.98 8.24
C ARG A 361 -1.14 -23.65 6.93
N GLU A 362 -1.41 -24.94 6.98
CA GLU A 362 -1.90 -25.70 5.82
C GLU A 362 -3.29 -25.27 5.40
N THR A 363 -4.17 -24.98 6.38
CA THR A 363 -5.50 -24.39 6.10
C THR A 363 -5.39 -23.07 5.36
N CYS A 364 -4.52 -22.16 5.84
CA CYS A 364 -4.28 -20.88 5.13
C CYS A 364 -3.73 -21.10 3.72
N SER A 365 -2.79 -22.04 3.54
CA SER A 365 -2.22 -22.34 2.22
C SER A 365 -3.25 -22.92 1.28
N LEU A 366 -4.13 -23.83 1.73
CA LEU A 366 -5.22 -24.37 0.92
C LEU A 366 -6.19 -23.27 0.48
N VAL A 367 -6.61 -22.40 1.43
CA VAL A 367 -7.49 -21.29 1.11
C VAL A 367 -6.83 -20.38 0.08
N ALA A 368 -5.55 -20.04 0.26
CA ALA A 368 -4.82 -19.20 -0.69
C ALA A 368 -4.78 -19.82 -2.10
N ASP A 369 -4.45 -21.12 -2.21
CA ASP A 369 -4.43 -21.83 -3.49
C ASP A 369 -5.81 -21.82 -4.19
N VAL A 370 -6.89 -22.04 -3.42
CA VAL A 370 -8.26 -21.99 -3.98
C VAL A 370 -8.60 -20.57 -4.39
N MET A 371 -8.33 -19.57 -3.53
CA MET A 371 -8.65 -18.17 -3.84
C MET A 371 -7.90 -17.65 -5.07
N GLU A 372 -6.65 -18.06 -5.27
CA GLU A 372 -5.87 -17.72 -6.46
C GLU A 372 -6.53 -18.26 -7.74
N GLU A 373 -6.94 -19.54 -7.74
CA GLU A 373 -7.63 -20.13 -8.90
C GLU A 373 -8.98 -19.45 -9.17
N LEU A 374 -9.77 -19.19 -8.12
CA LEU A 374 -11.07 -18.54 -8.26
C LEU A 374 -10.91 -17.09 -8.76
N THR A 375 -9.97 -16.34 -8.18
CA THR A 375 -9.66 -14.96 -8.59
C THR A 375 -9.22 -14.92 -10.05
N SER A 376 -8.34 -15.83 -10.46
CA SER A 376 -7.88 -15.89 -11.86
C SER A 376 -9.03 -16.14 -12.84
N CYS A 377 -10.06 -16.92 -12.45
CA CYS A 377 -11.26 -17.11 -13.25
C CYS A 377 -12.09 -15.82 -13.34
N VAL A 378 -12.27 -15.08 -12.23
CA VAL A 378 -12.99 -13.80 -12.24
C VAL A 378 -12.31 -12.83 -13.19
N MET A 379 -10.99 -12.68 -13.06
CA MET A 379 -10.18 -11.74 -13.87
C MET A 379 -10.16 -12.12 -15.35
N ALA A 380 -10.08 -13.42 -15.69
CA ALA A 380 -10.08 -13.91 -17.07
C ALA A 380 -11.37 -13.56 -17.83
N PHE A 381 -12.46 -13.29 -17.13
CA PHE A 381 -13.74 -12.87 -17.69
C PHE A 381 -14.13 -11.44 -17.29
N ASP A 382 -13.15 -10.57 -17.07
CA ASP A 382 -13.32 -9.12 -16.79
C ASP A 382 -14.22 -8.83 -15.58
N GLY A 383 -14.24 -9.70 -14.57
CA GLY A 383 -14.96 -9.49 -13.34
C GLY A 383 -14.13 -8.74 -12.30
N VAL A 384 -14.81 -8.18 -11.32
CA VAL A 384 -14.18 -7.49 -10.18
C VAL A 384 -14.39 -8.33 -8.93
N VAL A 385 -13.29 -8.73 -8.27
CA VAL A 385 -13.35 -9.33 -6.94
C VAL A 385 -13.65 -8.23 -5.92
N VAL A 386 -14.80 -8.34 -5.26
CA VAL A 386 -15.27 -7.34 -4.28
C VAL A 386 -14.69 -7.61 -2.90
N ASN A 387 -14.73 -8.87 -2.49
CA ASN A 387 -14.30 -9.27 -1.15
C ASN A 387 -13.99 -10.77 -1.10
N TYR A 388 -13.05 -11.13 -0.22
CA TYR A 388 -12.83 -12.49 0.26
C TYR A 388 -13.54 -12.66 1.59
N SER A 389 -14.43 -13.63 1.71
CA SER A 389 -15.20 -13.92 2.94
C SER A 389 -14.87 -15.31 3.46
N GLY A 390 -13.86 -15.40 4.31
CA GLY A 390 -13.39 -16.68 4.82
C GLY A 390 -12.87 -17.58 3.69
N ASP A 391 -13.64 -18.62 3.37
CA ASP A 391 -13.35 -19.62 2.33
C ASP A 391 -14.09 -19.36 1.00
N GLY A 392 -14.62 -18.14 0.81
CA GLY A 392 -15.37 -17.76 -0.39
C GLY A 392 -14.99 -16.42 -0.99
N ILE A 393 -15.47 -16.16 -2.19
CA ILE A 393 -15.30 -14.91 -2.93
C ILE A 393 -16.65 -14.31 -3.27
N MET A 394 -16.74 -12.98 -3.16
CA MET A 394 -17.76 -12.18 -3.83
C MET A 394 -17.15 -11.49 -5.04
N ALA A 395 -17.73 -11.70 -6.22
CA ALA A 395 -17.32 -11.02 -7.44
C ALA A 395 -18.52 -10.39 -8.15
N MET A 396 -18.27 -9.37 -8.98
CA MET A 396 -19.31 -8.68 -9.73
C MET A 396 -18.85 -8.30 -11.14
N TRP A 397 -19.83 -8.09 -12.03
CA TRP A 397 -19.67 -7.65 -13.42
C TRP A 397 -20.63 -6.50 -13.71
N ASN A 398 -20.34 -5.69 -14.71
CA ASN A 398 -21.06 -4.47 -15.13
C ASN A 398 -20.86 -3.27 -14.18
N ALA A 399 -19.87 -3.34 -13.30
CA ALA A 399 -19.43 -2.22 -12.48
C ALA A 399 -17.95 -2.41 -12.14
N PRO A 400 -17.13 -1.34 -12.16
CA PRO A 400 -17.47 0.06 -12.42
C PRO A 400 -17.67 0.38 -13.90
N ALA A 401 -17.14 -0.45 -14.81
CA ALA A 401 -17.28 -0.26 -16.24
C ALA A 401 -18.50 -1.03 -16.79
N PRO A 402 -19.31 -0.44 -17.67
CA PRO A 402 -20.44 -1.11 -18.29
C PRO A 402 -20.01 -2.29 -19.17
N GLN A 403 -20.73 -3.40 -19.07
CA GLN A 403 -20.49 -4.63 -19.82
C GLN A 403 -21.83 -5.22 -20.28
N SER A 404 -22.11 -5.21 -21.58
CA SER A 404 -23.38 -5.70 -22.14
C SER A 404 -23.59 -7.21 -21.97
N ASP A 405 -22.50 -7.96 -21.77
CA ASP A 405 -22.45 -9.41 -21.64
C ASP A 405 -22.09 -9.91 -20.21
N HIS A 406 -22.29 -9.04 -19.20
CA HIS A 406 -21.92 -9.29 -17.81
C HIS A 406 -22.44 -10.61 -17.24
N ALA A 407 -23.70 -10.98 -17.51
CA ALA A 407 -24.28 -12.22 -17.04
C ALA A 407 -23.61 -13.45 -17.70
N THR A 408 -23.28 -13.34 -18.98
CA THR A 408 -22.59 -14.41 -19.74
C THR A 408 -21.17 -14.59 -19.21
N LYS A 409 -20.43 -13.50 -18.96
CA LYS A 409 -19.09 -13.54 -18.38
C LYS A 409 -19.07 -14.16 -16.99
N ALA A 410 -20.02 -13.80 -16.13
CA ALA A 410 -20.16 -14.38 -14.80
C ALA A 410 -20.41 -15.90 -14.86
N CYS A 411 -21.27 -16.35 -15.77
CA CYS A 411 -21.53 -17.78 -15.97
C CYS A 411 -20.30 -18.54 -16.50
N LYS A 412 -19.54 -17.96 -17.42
CA LYS A 412 -18.28 -18.54 -17.91
C LYS A 412 -17.23 -18.63 -16.79
N ALA A 413 -17.08 -17.59 -16.00
CA ALA A 413 -16.20 -17.59 -14.82
C ALA A 413 -16.56 -18.73 -13.85
N ALA A 414 -17.85 -18.90 -13.55
CA ALA A 414 -18.33 -19.97 -12.67
C ALA A 414 -18.02 -21.37 -13.19
N LEU A 415 -18.23 -21.61 -14.49
CA LEU A 415 -17.87 -22.89 -15.12
C LEU A 415 -16.36 -23.14 -15.06
N ALA A 416 -15.54 -22.12 -15.34
CA ALA A 416 -14.10 -22.21 -15.25
C ALA A 416 -13.63 -22.49 -13.81
N MET A 417 -14.24 -21.88 -12.80
CA MET A 417 -13.95 -22.14 -11.38
C MET A 417 -14.15 -23.62 -11.03
N VAL A 418 -15.30 -24.19 -11.39
CA VAL A 418 -15.58 -25.61 -11.13
C VAL A 418 -14.60 -26.52 -11.86
N ALA A 419 -14.25 -26.19 -13.11
CA ALA A 419 -13.31 -26.96 -13.93
C ALA A 419 -11.86 -26.97 -13.36
N ARG A 420 -11.47 -25.96 -12.55
CA ARG A 420 -10.14 -25.88 -11.93
C ARG A 420 -10.00 -26.66 -10.63
N MET A 421 -11.10 -27.00 -9.96
CA MET A 421 -11.05 -27.67 -8.66
C MET A 421 -10.34 -29.03 -8.68
N PRO A 422 -10.45 -29.88 -9.72
CA PRO A 422 -9.68 -31.12 -9.80
C PRO A 422 -8.16 -30.92 -9.75
N ALA A 423 -7.62 -29.84 -10.30
CA ALA A 423 -6.20 -29.52 -10.24
C ALA A 423 -5.78 -29.11 -8.82
N VAL A 424 -6.62 -28.36 -8.10
CA VAL A 424 -6.40 -28.07 -6.67
C VAL A 424 -6.42 -29.36 -5.85
N GLN A 425 -7.41 -30.23 -6.09
CA GLN A 425 -7.52 -31.53 -5.43
C GLN A 425 -6.25 -32.37 -5.63
N GLU A 426 -5.68 -32.41 -6.82
CA GLU A 426 -4.46 -33.16 -7.11
C GLU A 426 -3.25 -32.62 -6.37
N ARG A 427 -3.13 -31.29 -6.22
CA ARG A 427 -2.07 -30.67 -5.41
C ARG A 427 -2.15 -31.05 -3.92
N TRP A 428 -3.36 -31.24 -3.41
CA TRP A 428 -3.62 -31.49 -1.99
C TRP A 428 -3.97 -32.96 -1.64
N LYS A 429 -3.97 -33.88 -2.59
CA LYS A 429 -4.40 -35.29 -2.42
C LYS A 429 -3.71 -36.05 -1.29
N ASN A 430 -2.45 -35.71 -0.99
CA ASN A 430 -1.67 -36.34 0.08
C ASN A 430 -2.00 -35.80 1.48
N LYS A 431 -2.74 -34.70 1.57
CA LYS A 431 -3.06 -34.02 2.84
C LYS A 431 -4.56 -34.02 3.13
N ILE A 432 -5.38 -34.07 2.11
CA ILE A 432 -6.83 -34.00 2.21
C ILE A 432 -7.45 -35.22 1.55
N SER A 433 -8.25 -35.98 2.31
CA SER A 433 -9.02 -37.13 1.80
C SER A 433 -10.37 -36.72 1.23
N LEU A 434 -10.89 -35.55 1.63
CA LEU A 434 -12.16 -35.03 1.16
C LEU A 434 -11.99 -34.28 -0.18
N PRO A 435 -12.99 -34.34 -1.09
CA PRO A 435 -12.91 -33.65 -2.36
C PRO A 435 -13.02 -32.13 -2.18
N VAL A 436 -12.08 -31.38 -2.78
CA VAL A 436 -12.16 -29.91 -2.86
C VAL A 436 -13.17 -29.52 -3.94
N LYS A 437 -14.31 -29.01 -3.54
CA LYS A 437 -15.40 -28.57 -4.41
C LYS A 437 -15.86 -27.20 -3.99
N VAL A 438 -16.49 -26.45 -4.92
CA VAL A 438 -17.08 -25.13 -4.64
C VAL A 438 -18.56 -25.13 -4.92
N GLY A 439 -19.30 -24.30 -4.16
CA GLY A 439 -20.68 -23.92 -4.43
C GLY A 439 -20.70 -22.50 -4.98
N ILE A 440 -21.48 -22.24 -6.05
CA ILE A 440 -21.51 -20.95 -6.71
C ILE A 440 -22.96 -20.52 -6.92
N GLY A 441 -23.29 -19.30 -6.45
CA GLY A 441 -24.58 -18.66 -6.67
C GLY A 441 -24.44 -17.38 -7.47
N ILE A 442 -25.23 -17.24 -8.54
CA ILE A 442 -25.19 -16.08 -9.42
C ILE A 442 -26.58 -15.44 -9.50
N ASN A 443 -26.62 -14.13 -9.33
CA ASN A 443 -27.84 -13.34 -9.53
C ASN A 443 -27.53 -12.05 -10.28
N THR A 444 -28.52 -11.59 -11.06
CA THR A 444 -28.47 -10.31 -11.77
C THR A 444 -29.60 -9.41 -11.28
N GLY A 445 -29.30 -8.14 -11.07
CA GLY A 445 -30.29 -7.12 -10.68
C GLY A 445 -29.68 -5.80 -10.26
N MET A 446 -30.55 -4.84 -9.94
CA MET A 446 -30.15 -3.50 -9.52
C MET A 446 -29.46 -3.53 -8.16
N ALA A 447 -28.35 -2.82 -8.07
CA ALA A 447 -27.59 -2.62 -6.83
C ALA A 447 -26.94 -1.23 -6.81
N LEU A 448 -26.67 -0.73 -5.60
CA LEU A 448 -25.88 0.48 -5.39
C LEU A 448 -24.39 0.09 -5.42
N CYS A 449 -23.66 0.53 -6.45
CA CYS A 449 -22.24 0.28 -6.64
C CYS A 449 -21.43 1.49 -6.23
N GLY A 450 -20.38 1.31 -5.46
CA GLY A 450 -19.54 2.41 -4.96
C GLY A 450 -18.70 2.00 -3.76
N ASN A 451 -18.34 2.98 -2.92
CA ASN A 451 -17.64 2.69 -1.66
C ASN A 451 -18.60 2.07 -0.64
N THR A 452 -18.44 0.77 -0.38
CA THR A 452 -19.18 0.03 0.64
C THR A 452 -18.45 -0.03 1.98
N GLY A 453 -17.23 0.50 2.04
CA GLY A 453 -16.41 0.57 3.25
C GLY A 453 -16.64 1.86 4.04
N SER A 454 -15.71 2.17 4.93
CA SER A 454 -15.70 3.41 5.72
C SER A 454 -14.82 4.48 5.05
N LYS A 455 -14.82 5.70 5.61
CA LYS A 455 -13.88 6.76 5.19
C LYS A 455 -12.41 6.38 5.41
N MET A 456 -12.14 5.51 6.40
CA MET A 456 -10.78 5.07 6.74
C MET A 456 -10.37 3.78 6.02
N LYS A 457 -11.33 2.93 5.64
CA LYS A 457 -11.08 1.69 4.90
C LYS A 457 -12.01 1.65 3.71
N PHE A 458 -11.48 2.09 2.58
CA PHE A 458 -12.19 2.08 1.32
C PHE A 458 -12.37 0.66 0.80
N GLN A 459 -13.56 0.34 0.29
CA GLN A 459 -13.85 -0.93 -0.35
C GLN A 459 -14.86 -0.71 -1.48
N TYR A 460 -14.44 -0.87 -2.73
CA TYR A 460 -15.38 -0.81 -3.84
C TYR A 460 -16.24 -2.07 -3.87
N GLY A 461 -17.54 -1.92 -3.93
CA GLY A 461 -18.46 -3.04 -3.88
C GLY A 461 -19.88 -2.67 -4.29
N ALA A 462 -20.80 -3.58 -4.03
CA ALA A 462 -22.21 -3.40 -4.31
C ALA A 462 -23.07 -3.75 -3.09
N LEU A 463 -24.13 -3.00 -2.89
CA LEU A 463 -25.13 -3.22 -1.84
C LEU A 463 -26.52 -3.28 -2.46
N GLY A 464 -27.36 -4.15 -1.94
CA GLY A 464 -28.75 -4.24 -2.35
C GLY A 464 -29.34 -5.65 -2.32
N HIS A 465 -30.62 -5.73 -2.64
CA HIS A 465 -31.37 -6.99 -2.66
C HIS A 465 -30.75 -8.02 -3.62
N ALA A 466 -30.26 -7.57 -4.78
CA ALA A 466 -29.65 -8.43 -5.78
C ALA A 466 -28.38 -9.15 -5.24
N VAL A 467 -27.59 -8.46 -4.41
CA VAL A 467 -26.37 -9.00 -3.78
C VAL A 467 -26.74 -10.06 -2.74
N ASN A 468 -27.70 -9.74 -1.87
CA ASN A 468 -28.16 -10.68 -0.84
C ASN A 468 -28.75 -11.95 -1.46
N LEU A 469 -29.52 -11.81 -2.56
CA LEU A 469 -30.09 -12.95 -3.26
C LEU A 469 -29.01 -13.87 -3.83
N ALA A 470 -27.94 -13.32 -4.44
CA ALA A 470 -26.82 -14.12 -4.94
C ALA A 470 -26.15 -14.97 -3.84
N SER A 471 -25.92 -14.38 -2.66
CA SER A 471 -25.38 -15.10 -1.50
C SER A 471 -26.33 -16.24 -1.02
N ARG A 472 -27.63 -16.01 -1.06
CA ARG A 472 -28.62 -17.05 -0.67
C ARG A 472 -28.69 -18.17 -1.72
N ILE A 473 -28.58 -17.84 -3.00
CA ILE A 473 -28.54 -18.81 -4.08
C ILE A 473 -27.27 -19.68 -3.96
N GLU A 474 -26.13 -19.11 -3.57
CA GLU A 474 -24.94 -19.90 -3.25
C GLU A 474 -25.26 -20.93 -2.15
N GLY A 475 -25.80 -20.52 -1.01
CA GLY A 475 -26.18 -21.43 0.06
C GLY A 475 -27.16 -22.52 -0.38
N ALA A 476 -28.11 -22.23 -1.28
CA ALA A 476 -29.07 -23.19 -1.84
C ALA A 476 -28.39 -24.30 -2.66
N THR A 477 -27.19 -24.08 -3.18
CA THR A 477 -26.44 -25.11 -3.92
C THR A 477 -26.19 -26.38 -3.10
N LYS A 478 -26.11 -26.26 -1.74
CA LYS A 478 -25.97 -27.42 -0.83
C LYS A 478 -27.25 -28.28 -0.83
N VAL A 479 -28.39 -27.62 -0.72
CA VAL A 479 -29.70 -28.25 -0.65
C VAL A 479 -30.07 -28.89 -2.02
N MET A 480 -29.78 -28.17 -3.10
CA MET A 480 -30.07 -28.64 -4.47
C MET A 480 -29.05 -29.68 -4.99
N GLY A 481 -27.91 -29.84 -4.30
CA GLY A 481 -26.89 -30.81 -4.68
C GLY A 481 -26.15 -30.50 -5.98
N VAL A 482 -26.07 -29.24 -6.39
CA VAL A 482 -25.42 -28.81 -7.63
C VAL A 482 -24.32 -27.79 -7.37
N PRO A 483 -23.25 -27.74 -8.20
CA PRO A 483 -22.15 -26.82 -7.97
C PRO A 483 -22.50 -25.37 -8.29
N ILE A 484 -23.34 -25.11 -9.32
CA ILE A 484 -23.63 -23.75 -9.76
C ILE A 484 -25.13 -23.55 -9.88
N LEU A 485 -25.64 -22.52 -9.24
CA LEU A 485 -27.02 -22.04 -9.37
C LEU A 485 -27.06 -20.61 -9.91
N ILE A 486 -27.99 -20.35 -10.80
CA ILE A 486 -28.29 -19.01 -11.32
C ILE A 486 -29.76 -18.67 -11.08
N SER A 487 -30.06 -17.39 -10.85
CA SER A 487 -31.44 -16.89 -10.73
C SER A 487 -32.16 -16.88 -12.09
N GLY A 488 -33.48 -16.82 -12.06
CA GLY A 488 -34.29 -16.59 -13.24
C GLY A 488 -33.98 -15.29 -13.98
N PHE A 489 -33.53 -14.26 -13.24
CA PHE A 489 -33.08 -13.00 -13.83
C PHE A 489 -31.80 -13.20 -14.66
N THR A 490 -30.80 -13.87 -14.09
CA THR A 490 -29.58 -14.24 -14.83
C THR A 490 -29.90 -15.11 -16.03
N LYS A 491 -30.78 -16.12 -15.84
CA LYS A 491 -31.20 -17.01 -16.94
C LYS A 491 -31.83 -16.27 -18.11
N LYS A 492 -32.62 -15.23 -17.86
CA LYS A 492 -33.20 -14.40 -18.94
C LYS A 492 -32.13 -13.73 -19.79
N LEU A 493 -31.08 -13.19 -19.18
CA LEU A 493 -30.00 -12.48 -19.88
C LEU A 493 -29.12 -13.45 -20.69
N VAL A 494 -28.79 -14.60 -20.14
CA VAL A 494 -27.93 -15.57 -20.84
C VAL A 494 -28.69 -16.39 -21.90
N GLY A 495 -30.02 -16.41 -21.85
CA GLY A 495 -30.89 -17.07 -22.85
C GLY A 495 -30.53 -18.53 -23.04
N SER A 496 -30.28 -18.94 -24.31
CA SER A 496 -29.89 -20.28 -24.70
C SER A 496 -28.39 -20.52 -24.80
N SER A 497 -27.57 -19.53 -24.39
CA SER A 497 -26.09 -19.60 -24.49
C SER A 497 -25.48 -20.68 -23.62
N PHE A 498 -26.21 -21.19 -22.64
CA PHE A 498 -25.75 -22.22 -21.70
C PHE A 498 -26.79 -23.34 -21.55
N ALA A 499 -26.31 -24.55 -21.35
CA ALA A 499 -27.09 -25.66 -20.88
C ALA A 499 -27.51 -25.44 -19.43
N THR A 500 -28.81 -25.29 -19.21
CA THR A 500 -29.38 -25.05 -17.88
C THR A 500 -30.58 -25.97 -17.67
N ARG A 501 -30.83 -26.33 -16.41
CA ARG A 501 -31.99 -27.11 -15.99
C ARG A 501 -32.73 -26.33 -14.91
N LYS A 502 -34.05 -26.16 -15.04
CA LYS A 502 -34.89 -25.56 -14.01
C LYS A 502 -34.91 -26.45 -12.78
N LEU A 503 -34.71 -25.84 -11.60
CA LEU A 503 -34.85 -26.53 -10.32
C LEU A 503 -36.05 -26.00 -9.55
N ARG A 504 -36.21 -26.46 -8.29
CA ARG A 504 -37.32 -26.01 -7.44
C ARG A 504 -37.27 -24.50 -7.22
N LYS A 505 -38.43 -23.87 -7.07
CA LYS A 505 -38.52 -22.50 -6.60
C LYS A 505 -38.09 -22.43 -5.15
N ILE A 506 -37.32 -21.41 -4.82
CA ILE A 506 -36.89 -21.17 -3.45
C ILE A 506 -37.43 -19.84 -2.91
N ARG A 507 -37.84 -19.86 -1.64
CA ARG A 507 -37.98 -18.63 -0.85
C ARG A 507 -36.85 -18.58 0.14
N VAL A 508 -36.06 -17.52 0.09
CA VAL A 508 -34.91 -17.33 0.98
C VAL A 508 -35.27 -16.41 2.12
N VAL A 509 -34.65 -16.61 3.27
CA VAL A 509 -34.88 -15.79 4.46
C VAL A 509 -34.70 -14.29 4.13
N GLY A 510 -35.73 -13.49 4.49
CA GLY A 510 -35.74 -12.05 4.22
C GLY A 510 -36.20 -11.64 2.82
N ILE A 511 -36.67 -12.58 1.99
CA ILE A 511 -37.25 -12.31 0.69
C ILE A 511 -38.62 -12.99 0.60
N ASN A 512 -39.69 -12.19 0.45
CA ASN A 512 -41.05 -12.70 0.47
C ASN A 512 -41.43 -13.40 -0.84
N GLU A 513 -40.89 -12.98 -1.98
CA GLU A 513 -41.22 -13.54 -3.28
C GLU A 513 -40.32 -14.74 -3.61
N PRO A 514 -40.94 -15.87 -4.03
CA PRO A 514 -40.19 -17.02 -4.48
C PRO A 514 -39.41 -16.74 -5.78
N VAL A 515 -38.20 -17.27 -5.85
CA VAL A 515 -37.31 -17.06 -6.99
C VAL A 515 -37.11 -18.37 -7.73
N ASP A 516 -37.32 -18.35 -9.07
CA ASP A 516 -36.91 -19.44 -9.92
C ASP A 516 -35.40 -19.57 -9.97
N ILE A 517 -34.86 -20.76 -9.76
CA ILE A 517 -33.43 -21.06 -9.83
C ILE A 517 -33.16 -22.14 -10.87
N TYR A 518 -32.01 -22.03 -11.48
CA TYR A 518 -31.55 -22.94 -12.54
C TYR A 518 -30.14 -23.45 -12.21
N GLN A 519 -29.92 -24.74 -12.42
CA GLN A 519 -28.59 -25.28 -12.51
C GLN A 519 -27.91 -24.78 -13.78
N LEU A 520 -26.71 -24.25 -13.68
CA LEU A 520 -25.82 -23.99 -14.81
C LEU A 520 -24.90 -25.21 -14.99
N HIS A 521 -24.94 -25.85 -16.15
CA HIS A 521 -24.20 -27.09 -16.40
C HIS A 521 -22.94 -26.86 -17.25
N ALA A 522 -23.11 -26.32 -18.45
CA ALA A 522 -22.04 -26.13 -19.42
C ALA A 522 -22.40 -25.06 -20.46
N GLU A 523 -21.46 -24.64 -21.27
CA GLU A 523 -21.75 -23.81 -22.46
C GLU A 523 -22.47 -24.65 -23.54
N VAL A 524 -22.06 -25.90 -23.71
CA VAL A 524 -22.69 -26.85 -24.64
C VAL A 524 -22.98 -28.13 -23.89
N SER A 525 -24.20 -28.65 -24.00
CA SER A 525 -24.61 -29.90 -23.36
C SER A 525 -24.53 -31.09 -24.33
N SER A 526 -24.24 -32.27 -23.77
CA SER A 526 -24.48 -33.52 -24.48
C SER A 526 -25.99 -33.77 -24.69
N ILE A 527 -26.33 -34.58 -25.66
CA ILE A 527 -27.73 -35.00 -25.93
C ILE A 527 -28.28 -35.76 -24.70
N GLU A 528 -27.46 -36.60 -24.09
CA GLU A 528 -27.79 -37.35 -22.87
C GLU A 528 -28.15 -36.44 -21.70
N TRP A 529 -27.30 -35.45 -21.38
CA TRP A 529 -27.59 -34.53 -20.28
C TRP A 529 -28.89 -33.75 -20.55
N ARG A 530 -29.16 -33.35 -21.79
CA ARG A 530 -30.40 -32.64 -22.13
C ARG A 530 -31.62 -33.52 -21.93
N SER A 531 -31.57 -34.80 -22.35
CA SER A 531 -32.62 -35.78 -22.08
C SER A 531 -32.87 -35.95 -20.57
N ASP A 532 -31.80 -36.05 -19.78
CA ASP A 532 -31.93 -36.18 -18.34
C ASP A 532 -32.52 -34.90 -17.71
N ALA A 533 -32.14 -33.73 -18.20
CA ALA A 533 -32.69 -32.45 -17.76
C ALA A 533 -34.21 -32.35 -18.09
N ASP A 534 -34.63 -32.78 -19.25
CA ASP A 534 -36.06 -32.81 -19.67
C ASP A 534 -36.89 -33.75 -18.79
N ILE A 535 -36.34 -34.94 -18.43
CA ILE A 535 -36.98 -35.87 -17.49
C ILE A 535 -37.10 -35.24 -16.10
N TYR A 536 -36.03 -34.60 -15.60
CA TYR A 536 -36.07 -33.89 -14.33
C TYR A 536 -37.13 -32.78 -14.32
N GLU A 537 -37.18 -31.96 -15.37
CA GLU A 537 -38.14 -30.85 -15.46
C GLU A 537 -39.59 -31.36 -15.60
N SER A 538 -39.81 -32.55 -16.19
CA SER A 538 -41.11 -33.24 -16.16
C SER A 538 -41.48 -33.64 -14.74
N ALA A 539 -40.58 -34.29 -14.02
CA ALA A 539 -40.77 -34.65 -12.62
C ALA A 539 -41.01 -33.43 -11.71
N LEU A 540 -40.32 -32.31 -11.96
CA LEU A 540 -40.50 -31.06 -11.24
C LEU A 540 -41.93 -30.50 -11.44
N LYS A 541 -42.49 -30.58 -12.65
CA LYS A 541 -43.88 -30.16 -12.92
C LYS A 541 -44.89 -31.00 -12.11
N HIS A 542 -44.70 -32.33 -12.04
CA HIS A 542 -45.50 -33.19 -11.19
C HIS A 542 -45.36 -32.82 -9.71
N TYR A 543 -44.14 -32.56 -9.23
CA TYR A 543 -43.89 -32.12 -7.86
C TYR A 543 -44.61 -30.79 -7.56
N GLU A 544 -44.49 -29.79 -8.46
CA GLU A 544 -45.18 -28.49 -8.32
C GLU A 544 -46.71 -28.64 -8.34
N ALA A 545 -47.24 -29.64 -9.02
CA ALA A 545 -48.67 -30.00 -9.04
C ALA A 545 -49.10 -30.88 -7.84
N SER A 546 -48.22 -31.16 -6.88
CA SER A 546 -48.45 -32.08 -5.75
C SER A 546 -48.64 -33.54 -6.15
N GLU A 547 -48.23 -33.93 -7.35
CA GLU A 547 -48.28 -35.29 -7.89
C GLU A 547 -46.95 -36.04 -7.55
N PHE A 548 -46.71 -36.27 -6.26
CA PHE A 548 -45.43 -36.77 -5.77
C PHE A 548 -45.12 -38.21 -6.24
N GLY A 549 -46.12 -39.05 -6.44
CA GLY A 549 -45.92 -40.40 -6.98
C GLY A 549 -45.41 -40.41 -8.44
N PRO A 550 -46.07 -39.74 -9.38
CA PRO A 550 -45.55 -39.47 -10.71
C PRO A 550 -44.15 -38.85 -10.73
N ALA A 551 -43.90 -37.85 -9.88
CA ALA A 551 -42.57 -37.23 -9.76
C ALA A 551 -41.49 -38.26 -9.39
N CYS A 552 -41.73 -39.14 -8.41
CA CYS A 552 -40.80 -40.20 -8.03
C CYS A 552 -40.56 -41.22 -9.19
N ARG A 553 -41.60 -41.56 -9.93
CA ARG A 553 -41.49 -42.47 -11.06
C ARG A 553 -40.59 -41.90 -12.16
N ASP A 554 -40.78 -40.63 -12.53
CA ASP A 554 -39.99 -39.96 -13.56
C ASP A 554 -38.52 -39.78 -13.11
N LEU A 555 -38.25 -39.55 -11.84
CA LEU A 555 -36.89 -39.39 -11.31
C LEU A 555 -36.12 -40.71 -11.15
N TYR A 556 -36.84 -41.86 -11.07
CA TYR A 556 -36.20 -43.15 -10.81
C TYR A 556 -35.10 -43.53 -11.82
N PRO A 557 -35.30 -43.36 -13.15
CA PRO A 557 -34.26 -43.68 -14.15
C PRO A 557 -33.00 -42.86 -13.98
N LEU A 558 -33.12 -41.58 -13.56
CA LEU A 558 -31.97 -40.67 -13.36
C LEU A 558 -31.11 -41.08 -12.16
N ILE A 559 -31.63 -41.88 -11.24
CA ILE A 559 -30.95 -42.34 -10.06
C ILE A 559 -30.44 -43.77 -10.21
N ALA A 560 -31.24 -44.64 -10.85
CA ALA A 560 -31.00 -46.07 -10.96
C ALA A 560 -29.90 -46.45 -11.96
N ASN A 561 -29.73 -45.67 -13.04
CA ASN A 561 -28.88 -46.03 -14.17
C ASN A 561 -27.41 -45.58 -14.05
N HIS A 562 -27.03 -44.92 -12.99
CA HIS A 562 -25.68 -44.37 -12.84
C HIS A 562 -24.88 -45.19 -11.81
N SER A 563 -23.99 -46.03 -12.28
CA SER A 563 -23.02 -46.79 -11.46
C SER A 563 -22.06 -45.84 -10.70
N GLY A 564 -22.51 -45.33 -9.57
CA GLY A 564 -21.71 -44.55 -8.61
C GLY A 564 -21.69 -43.03 -8.79
N ASN A 565 -22.29 -42.48 -9.83
CA ASN A 565 -22.33 -41.02 -10.05
C ASN A 565 -23.78 -40.55 -10.15
N TYR A 566 -24.43 -40.42 -9.01
CA TYR A 566 -25.86 -40.04 -8.95
C TYR A 566 -26.07 -38.57 -9.31
N ASP A 567 -27.16 -38.27 -10.08
CA ASP A 567 -27.65 -36.89 -10.21
C ASP A 567 -28.22 -36.43 -8.86
N THR A 568 -27.40 -35.67 -8.10
CA THR A 568 -27.73 -35.26 -6.75
C THR A 568 -28.98 -34.38 -6.68
N ALA A 569 -29.28 -33.62 -7.74
CA ALA A 569 -30.50 -32.82 -7.82
C ALA A 569 -31.73 -33.71 -7.91
N SER A 570 -31.70 -34.76 -8.74
CA SER A 570 -32.78 -35.74 -8.85
C SER A 570 -32.99 -36.50 -7.55
N LEU A 571 -31.91 -36.91 -6.89
CA LEU A 571 -31.97 -37.55 -5.57
C LEU A 571 -32.61 -36.63 -4.51
N SER A 572 -32.24 -35.37 -4.50
CA SER A 572 -32.80 -34.36 -3.58
C SER A 572 -34.30 -34.14 -3.81
N LEU A 573 -34.73 -34.02 -5.08
CA LEU A 573 -36.16 -33.86 -5.45
C LEU A 573 -36.97 -35.13 -5.12
N MET A 574 -36.42 -36.32 -5.38
CA MET A 574 -37.06 -37.60 -5.05
C MET A 574 -37.23 -37.75 -3.53
N ALA A 575 -36.17 -37.48 -2.75
CA ALA A 575 -36.23 -37.55 -1.27
C ALA A 575 -37.34 -36.66 -0.72
N LYS A 576 -37.48 -35.44 -1.25
CA LYS A 576 -38.54 -34.50 -0.85
C LYS A 576 -39.92 -34.97 -1.29
N SER A 577 -40.05 -35.55 -2.47
CA SER A 577 -41.30 -36.15 -2.98
C SER A 577 -41.77 -37.33 -2.10
N ILE A 578 -40.83 -38.19 -1.68
CA ILE A 578 -41.13 -39.30 -0.76
C ILE A 578 -41.54 -38.78 0.62
N GLU A 579 -40.91 -37.73 1.12
CA GLU A 579 -41.31 -37.07 2.38
C GLU A 579 -42.78 -36.61 2.30
N TYR A 580 -43.18 -35.98 1.21
CA TYR A 580 -44.55 -35.49 1.01
C TYR A 580 -45.57 -36.57 0.72
N LEU A 581 -45.17 -37.73 0.18
CA LEU A 581 -46.03 -38.91 0.12
C LEU A 581 -46.33 -39.44 1.53
N ARG A 582 -45.39 -39.35 2.48
CA ARG A 582 -45.57 -39.79 3.88
C ARG A 582 -46.34 -38.77 4.74
N LYS A 583 -46.04 -37.47 4.53
CA LYS A 583 -46.66 -36.33 5.21
C LYS A 583 -47.06 -35.31 4.17
N PRO A 584 -48.26 -35.38 3.63
CA PRO A 584 -48.71 -34.43 2.61
C PRO A 584 -48.57 -32.99 3.10
N PRO A 585 -48.06 -32.08 2.25
CA PRO A 585 -47.95 -30.67 2.58
C PRO A 585 -49.35 -30.06 2.73
N LEU A 586 -49.41 -28.87 3.32
CA LEU A 586 -50.64 -28.10 3.47
C LEU A 586 -51.31 -27.88 2.10
N SER A 587 -52.65 -27.73 2.05
CA SER A 587 -53.40 -27.49 0.80
C SER A 587 -52.98 -26.24 0.02
N SER A 588 -52.17 -25.36 0.63
CA SER A 588 -51.58 -24.16 0.00
C SER A 588 -50.21 -24.42 -0.62
N PHE A 589 -49.75 -25.66 -0.72
CA PHE A 589 -48.47 -25.99 -1.34
C PHE A 589 -48.40 -25.51 -2.79
N ASN A 590 -47.36 -24.81 -3.12
CA ASN A 590 -47.12 -24.18 -4.43
C ASN A 590 -45.77 -24.54 -5.04
N GLY A 591 -45.16 -25.63 -4.58
CA GLY A 591 -43.83 -26.07 -5.06
C GLY A 591 -42.64 -25.22 -4.57
N VAL A 592 -42.87 -24.26 -3.68
CA VAL A 592 -41.82 -23.39 -3.15
C VAL A 592 -41.14 -24.06 -1.96
N GLU A 593 -39.82 -24.05 -1.94
CA GLU A 593 -39.03 -24.51 -0.81
C GLU A 593 -38.55 -23.32 0.02
N ASP A 594 -38.94 -23.29 1.29
CA ASP A 594 -38.49 -22.30 2.26
C ASP A 594 -37.11 -22.72 2.81
N LEU A 595 -36.08 -21.91 2.57
CA LEU A 595 -34.74 -22.14 3.10
C LEU A 595 -34.63 -21.48 4.47
N GLU A 596 -34.73 -22.27 5.54
CA GLU A 596 -34.79 -21.79 6.93
C GLU A 596 -33.45 -21.29 7.50
N SER A 597 -32.28 -21.62 6.89
CA SER A 597 -30.93 -21.19 7.32
C SER A 597 -29.94 -21.10 6.17
N LYS A 598 -28.84 -20.37 6.45
CA LYS A 598 -27.65 -20.41 5.60
C LYS A 598 -26.98 -21.77 5.62
#